data_15a0e0065ec45cc52c68b213c675a31c
#
_entry.id   15a0e0065ec45cc52c68b213c675a31c
#
_cell.length_a   1.000
_cell.length_b   1.000
_cell.length_c   1.000
_cell.angle_alpha   90.00
_cell.angle_beta   90.00
_cell.angle_gamma   90.00
#
_symmetry.space_group_name_H-M   'P 1'
#
loop_
_entity.id
_entity.type
_entity.pdbx_description
1 polymer ?
#
loop_
_entity_poly.entity_id
_entity_poly.type
_entity_poly.pdbx_seq_one_letter_code
_entity_poly.pdbx_strand_id
1 'polypeptide(L)'
;MAGLLDLRLGDLLEPPVDERVRLVTCPFRSYLHLLDDDSRVRALGAARSLLVPGGRLVFDVFAPAADDIEETHGRWLEREPGIFERADWDTTARTLTLSVRGEGGATTFTLAWLSPDEWRALLEKAGFQVLGCYGWFDKRPYRGGEDTVWIARRPR
;
A
#
# COMPACT_ATOMS: atom_id res chain seq x y z
N MET A 1 6.41 -12.41 28.69
CA MET A 1 6.33 -11.10 27.98
C MET A 1 5.00 -10.97 27.26
N ALA A 2 3.91 -10.90 28.02
CA ALA A 2 2.60 -10.54 27.50
C ALA A 2 2.51 -9.01 27.54
N GLY A 3 2.17 -8.36 26.42
CA GLY A 3 1.89 -6.93 26.41
C GLY A 3 2.68 -6.08 25.38
N LEU A 4 3.44 -6.71 24.47
CA LEU A 4 4.16 -5.97 23.42
C LEU A 4 3.34 -5.80 22.11
N LEU A 5 2.22 -6.50 21.96
CA LEU A 5 1.38 -6.46 20.77
C LEU A 5 -0.10 -6.40 21.19
N ASP A 6 -0.80 -5.39 20.70
CA ASP A 6 -2.25 -5.23 20.81
C ASP A 6 -2.85 -5.37 19.41
N LEU A 7 -3.60 -6.46 19.17
CA LEU A 7 -4.24 -6.75 17.90
C LEU A 7 -5.70 -6.31 17.96
N ARG A 8 -6.09 -5.40 17.07
CA ARG A 8 -7.46 -4.90 16.95
C ARG A 8 -7.98 -5.13 15.54
N LEU A 9 -9.15 -5.73 15.42
CA LEU A 9 -9.84 -5.83 14.14
C LEU A 9 -10.54 -4.49 13.85
N GLY A 10 -10.34 -3.94 12.64
CA GLY A 10 -10.93 -2.68 12.26
C GLY A 10 -10.77 -2.38 10.77
N ASP A 11 -11.28 -1.21 10.37
CA ASP A 11 -11.20 -0.70 9.01
C ASP A 11 -10.02 0.27 8.87
N LEU A 12 -9.32 0.23 7.74
CA LEU A 12 -8.23 1.14 7.41
C LEU A 12 -8.70 2.60 7.31
N LEU A 13 -9.97 2.80 6.97
CA LEU A 13 -10.60 4.13 6.89
C LEU A 13 -11.00 4.67 8.28
N GLU A 14 -11.16 3.79 9.26
CA GLU A 14 -11.58 4.11 10.63
C GLU A 14 -10.92 3.13 11.62
N PRO A 15 -9.60 3.24 11.81
CA PRO A 15 -8.86 2.33 12.69
C PRO A 15 -9.37 2.44 14.15
N PRO A 16 -9.58 1.31 14.86
CA PRO A 16 -10.08 1.33 16.22
C PRO A 16 -8.98 1.67 17.25
N VAL A 17 -8.35 2.82 17.08
CA VAL A 17 -7.20 3.31 17.86
C VAL A 17 -7.48 4.76 18.25
N ASP A 18 -7.52 5.05 19.52
CA ASP A 18 -7.74 6.41 20.06
C ASP A 18 -6.43 7.11 20.40
N GLU A 19 -5.38 6.35 20.66
CA GLU A 19 -4.08 6.87 21.07
C GLU A 19 -3.33 7.49 19.89
N ARG A 20 -2.61 8.58 20.14
CA ARG A 20 -1.72 9.18 19.17
C ARG A 20 -0.31 8.61 19.29
N VAL A 21 0.28 8.29 18.14
CA VAL A 21 1.59 7.66 18.03
C VAL A 21 2.57 8.52 17.24
N ARG A 22 3.86 8.22 17.35
CA ARG A 22 4.91 8.88 16.57
C ARG A 22 5.11 8.29 15.19
N LEU A 23 4.69 7.03 15.01
CA LEU A 23 4.85 6.30 13.77
C LEU A 23 3.58 5.49 13.47
N VAL A 24 3.09 5.62 12.25
CA VAL A 24 2.09 4.73 11.64
C VAL A 24 2.75 4.05 10.45
N THR A 25 2.59 2.75 10.32
CA THR A 25 3.05 1.99 9.15
C THR A 25 1.88 1.30 8.48
N CYS A 26 1.90 1.27 7.16
CA CYS A 26 0.93 0.54 6.35
C CYS A 26 1.70 -0.29 5.31
N PRO A 27 2.27 -1.44 5.72
CA PRO A 27 3.12 -2.27 4.88
C PRO A 27 2.32 -3.17 3.94
N PHE A 28 3.05 -3.90 3.08
CA PHE A 28 2.52 -4.92 2.17
C PHE A 28 1.50 -4.37 1.17
N ARG A 29 1.75 -3.15 0.66
CA ARG A 29 0.92 -2.57 -0.41
C ARG A 29 -0.55 -2.41 -0.03
N SER A 30 -0.86 -2.37 1.27
CA SER A 30 -2.24 -2.39 1.78
C SER A 30 -3.10 -1.25 1.25
N TYR A 31 -2.54 -0.07 0.98
CA TYR A 31 -3.29 1.04 0.38
C TYR A 31 -3.76 0.78 -1.06
N LEU A 32 -3.19 -0.21 -1.77
CA LEU A 32 -3.65 -0.57 -3.10
C LEU A 32 -5.01 -1.29 -3.11
N HIS A 33 -5.48 -1.79 -1.95
CA HIS A 33 -6.85 -2.31 -1.80
C HIS A 33 -7.92 -1.22 -1.84
N LEU A 34 -7.54 0.05 -1.70
CA LEU A 34 -8.44 1.19 -1.85
C LEU A 34 -8.52 1.55 -3.34
N LEU A 35 -9.69 1.31 -3.94
CA LEU A 35 -9.83 1.37 -5.39
C LEU A 35 -10.11 2.78 -5.93
N ASP A 36 -10.42 3.74 -5.05
CA ASP A 36 -10.74 5.12 -5.42
C ASP A 36 -9.97 6.15 -4.56
N ASP A 37 -9.85 7.36 -5.07
CA ASP A 37 -9.08 8.43 -4.43
C ASP A 37 -9.74 8.96 -3.16
N ASP A 38 -11.07 8.94 -3.07
CA ASP A 38 -11.77 9.40 -1.87
C ASP A 38 -11.48 8.47 -0.69
N SER A 39 -11.51 7.16 -0.92
CA SER A 39 -11.11 6.15 0.08
C SER A 39 -9.64 6.30 0.48
N ARG A 40 -8.74 6.53 -0.49
CA ARG A 40 -7.31 6.77 -0.22
C ARG A 40 -7.09 8.02 0.63
N VAL A 41 -7.72 9.14 0.29
CA VAL A 41 -7.62 10.38 1.08
C VAL A 41 -8.18 10.18 2.48
N ARG A 42 -9.30 9.47 2.64
CA ARG A 42 -9.86 9.14 3.95
C ARG A 42 -8.92 8.29 4.79
N ALA A 43 -8.33 7.23 4.22
CA ALA A 43 -7.36 6.37 4.92
C ALA A 43 -6.10 7.15 5.33
N LEU A 44 -5.56 8.00 4.44
CA LEU A 44 -4.45 8.88 4.76
C LEU A 44 -4.83 9.88 5.86
N GLY A 45 -6.04 10.42 5.83
CA GLY A 45 -6.58 11.29 6.87
C GLY A 45 -6.71 10.59 8.23
N ALA A 46 -7.17 9.34 8.22
CA ALA A 46 -7.23 8.49 9.41
C ALA A 46 -5.83 8.24 9.99
N ALA A 47 -4.87 7.82 9.17
CA ALA A 47 -3.48 7.67 9.58
C ALA A 47 -2.89 8.98 10.15
N ARG A 48 -3.21 10.12 9.52
CA ARG A 48 -2.77 11.44 10.02
C ARG A 48 -3.38 11.78 11.38
N SER A 49 -4.63 11.43 11.63
CA SER A 49 -5.30 11.69 12.91
C SER A 49 -4.65 10.92 14.07
N LEU A 50 -4.14 9.72 13.81
CA LEU A 50 -3.42 8.90 14.78
C LEU A 50 -2.00 9.40 15.10
N LEU A 51 -1.43 10.25 14.26
CA LEU A 51 -0.08 10.75 14.47
C LEU A 51 -0.07 11.97 15.41
N VAL A 52 0.93 12.04 16.28
CA VAL A 52 1.28 13.30 16.97
C VAL A 52 1.81 14.32 15.96
N PRO A 53 1.77 15.64 16.25
CA PRO A 53 2.46 16.64 15.44
C PRO A 53 3.94 16.27 15.25
N GLY A 54 4.43 16.27 14.01
CA GLY A 54 5.77 15.80 13.65
C GLY A 54 5.92 14.29 13.50
N GLY A 55 4.90 13.50 13.80
CA GLY A 55 4.86 12.04 13.61
C GLY A 55 4.90 11.65 12.13
N ARG A 56 5.24 10.40 11.85
CA ARG A 56 5.52 9.90 10.49
C ARG A 56 4.59 8.77 10.10
N LEU A 57 4.17 8.78 8.83
CA LEU A 57 3.56 7.67 8.12
C LEU A 57 4.61 7.05 7.21
N VAL A 58 4.71 5.71 7.22
CA VAL A 58 5.55 4.93 6.30
C VAL A 58 4.69 3.86 5.65
N PHE A 59 4.71 3.78 4.32
CA PHE A 59 4.00 2.74 3.58
C PHE A 59 4.73 2.40 2.29
N ASP A 60 4.42 1.24 1.72
CA ASP A 60 4.91 0.81 0.43
C ASP A 60 3.74 0.55 -0.53
N VAL A 61 3.98 0.84 -1.79
CA VAL A 61 3.06 0.59 -2.91
C VAL A 61 3.86 0.27 -4.16
N PHE A 62 3.18 -0.21 -5.20
CA PHE A 62 3.80 -0.42 -6.49
C PHE A 62 3.00 0.21 -7.65
N ALA A 63 3.67 0.41 -8.77
CA ALA A 63 3.07 0.61 -10.07
C ALA A 63 3.78 -0.35 -11.06
N PRO A 64 3.04 -1.17 -11.83
CA PRO A 64 3.67 -2.19 -12.67
C PRO A 64 4.50 -1.57 -13.79
N ALA A 65 5.60 -2.21 -14.15
CA ALA A 65 6.27 -1.97 -15.40
C ALA A 65 5.55 -2.72 -16.55
N ALA A 66 5.75 -2.27 -17.79
CA ALA A 66 5.12 -2.91 -18.95
C ALA A 66 5.52 -4.38 -19.09
N ASP A 67 6.79 -4.68 -18.82
CA ASP A 67 7.34 -6.04 -18.89
C ASP A 67 6.68 -6.97 -17.86
N ASP A 68 6.42 -6.50 -16.65
CA ASP A 68 5.73 -7.29 -15.61
C ASP A 68 4.32 -7.68 -16.04
N ILE A 69 3.61 -6.75 -16.68
CA ILE A 69 2.26 -7.00 -17.20
C ILE A 69 2.32 -8.06 -18.31
N GLU A 70 3.23 -7.91 -19.27
CA GLU A 70 3.37 -8.84 -20.39
C GLU A 70 3.74 -10.26 -19.93
N GLU A 71 4.62 -10.37 -18.96
CA GLU A 71 5.09 -11.65 -18.42
C GLU A 71 4.05 -12.39 -17.57
N THR A 72 3.18 -11.66 -16.87
CA THR A 72 2.32 -12.25 -15.83
C THR A 72 0.84 -12.28 -16.18
N HIS A 73 0.37 -11.40 -17.11
CA HIS A 73 -1.05 -11.28 -17.42
C HIS A 73 -1.71 -12.59 -17.83
N GLY A 74 -2.75 -12.96 -17.11
CA GLY A 74 -3.59 -14.15 -17.41
C GLY A 74 -2.93 -15.49 -17.17
N ARG A 75 -1.73 -15.52 -16.62
CA ARG A 75 -0.96 -16.77 -16.42
C ARG A 75 -0.99 -17.22 -14.97
N TRP A 76 -1.19 -18.52 -14.75
CA TRP A 76 -0.99 -19.15 -13.46
C TRP A 76 0.50 -19.43 -13.25
N LEU A 77 1.08 -18.82 -12.23
CA LEU A 77 2.50 -18.98 -11.86
C LEU A 77 2.56 -19.61 -10.47
N GLU A 78 3.39 -20.63 -10.32
CA GLU A 78 3.71 -21.17 -8.99
C GLU A 78 4.68 -20.23 -8.31
N ARG A 79 4.27 -19.63 -7.17
CA ARG A 79 5.08 -18.69 -6.38
C ARG A 79 5.80 -19.38 -5.25
N GLU A 80 5.15 -20.35 -4.64
CA GLU A 80 5.68 -21.25 -3.63
C GLU A 80 5.16 -22.66 -3.94
N PRO A 81 5.80 -23.73 -3.43
CA PRO A 81 5.34 -25.09 -3.69
C PRO A 81 3.86 -25.27 -3.36
N GLY A 82 3.06 -25.60 -4.37
CA GLY A 82 1.61 -25.80 -4.25
C GLY A 82 0.76 -24.50 -4.15
N ILE A 83 1.37 -23.32 -4.21
CA ILE A 83 0.66 -22.04 -4.23
C ILE A 83 0.81 -21.38 -5.59
N PHE A 84 -0.31 -21.20 -6.25
CA PHE A 84 -0.40 -20.62 -7.59
C PHE A 84 -1.08 -19.28 -7.54
N GLU A 85 -0.54 -18.33 -8.31
CA GLU A 85 -1.04 -16.97 -8.45
C GLU A 85 -1.29 -16.66 -9.92
N ARG A 86 -2.38 -15.94 -10.20
CA ARG A 86 -2.69 -15.39 -11.51
C ARG A 86 -2.98 -13.90 -11.39
N ALA A 87 -2.31 -13.11 -12.21
CA ALA A 87 -2.49 -11.68 -12.32
C ALA A 87 -3.30 -11.35 -13.57
N ASP A 88 -4.47 -10.74 -13.40
CA ASP A 88 -5.28 -10.20 -14.49
C ASP A 88 -5.20 -8.65 -14.41
N TRP A 89 -4.44 -8.05 -15.32
CA TRP A 89 -4.17 -6.63 -15.37
C TRP A 89 -5.19 -5.89 -16.26
N ASP A 90 -5.76 -4.79 -15.76
CA ASP A 90 -6.49 -3.80 -16.54
C ASP A 90 -5.71 -2.49 -16.52
N THR A 91 -4.99 -2.20 -17.60
CA THR A 91 -4.16 -1.00 -17.72
C THR A 91 -4.97 0.27 -17.92
N THR A 92 -6.22 0.17 -18.39
CA THR A 92 -7.12 1.30 -18.54
C THR A 92 -7.70 1.73 -17.20
N ALA A 93 -8.22 0.77 -16.44
CA ALA A 93 -8.71 1.01 -15.08
C ALA A 93 -7.57 1.13 -14.06
N ARG A 94 -6.36 0.75 -14.42
CA ARG A 94 -5.17 0.65 -13.54
C ARG A 94 -5.46 -0.24 -12.33
N THR A 95 -6.01 -1.43 -12.61
CA THR A 95 -6.31 -2.44 -11.60
C THR A 95 -5.65 -3.77 -11.89
N LEU A 96 -5.28 -4.45 -10.84
CA LEU A 96 -4.79 -5.81 -10.84
C LEU A 96 -5.75 -6.68 -10.06
N THR A 97 -6.34 -7.69 -10.72
CA THR A 97 -7.07 -8.74 -10.02
C THR A 97 -6.13 -9.92 -9.81
N LEU A 98 -5.81 -10.21 -8.55
CA LEU A 98 -5.01 -11.35 -8.15
C LEU A 98 -5.91 -12.49 -7.71
N SER A 99 -5.72 -13.65 -8.34
CA SER A 99 -6.33 -14.92 -7.94
C SER A 99 -5.24 -15.83 -7.39
N VAL A 100 -5.41 -16.29 -6.16
CA VAL A 100 -4.46 -17.17 -5.49
C VAL A 100 -5.17 -18.49 -5.15
N ARG A 101 -4.53 -19.62 -5.40
CA ARG A 101 -5.04 -20.95 -5.05
C ARG A 101 -3.95 -21.85 -4.50
N GLY A 102 -4.32 -22.69 -3.54
CA GLY A 102 -3.47 -23.70 -2.92
C GLY A 102 -4.30 -24.72 -2.18
N GLU A 103 -3.67 -25.59 -1.39
CA GLU A 103 -4.39 -26.64 -0.61
C GLU A 103 -5.45 -26.03 0.35
N GLY A 104 -5.21 -24.82 0.86
CA GLY A 104 -6.13 -24.11 1.77
C GLY A 104 -7.32 -23.45 1.08
N GLY A 105 -7.49 -23.59 -0.24
CA GLY A 105 -8.57 -22.99 -1.02
C GLY A 105 -8.11 -21.97 -2.04
N ALA A 106 -9.05 -21.13 -2.47
CA ALA A 106 -8.80 -20.07 -3.44
C ALA A 106 -9.34 -18.73 -2.93
N THR A 107 -8.64 -17.65 -3.24
CA THR A 107 -9.07 -16.27 -2.98
C THR A 107 -8.80 -15.39 -4.17
N THR A 108 -9.58 -14.33 -4.30
CA THR A 108 -9.40 -13.31 -5.34
C THR A 108 -9.61 -11.94 -4.72
N PHE A 109 -8.73 -10.99 -5.07
CA PHE A 109 -8.86 -9.59 -4.64
C PHE A 109 -8.33 -8.65 -5.71
N THR A 110 -8.77 -7.40 -5.65
CA THR A 110 -8.38 -6.37 -6.61
C THR A 110 -7.54 -5.31 -5.93
N LEU A 111 -6.47 -4.89 -6.60
CA LEU A 111 -5.59 -3.79 -6.24
C LEU A 111 -5.69 -2.71 -7.32
N ALA A 112 -5.58 -1.44 -6.93
CA ALA A 112 -5.50 -0.34 -7.87
C ALA A 112 -4.23 0.46 -7.62
N TRP A 113 -3.44 0.67 -8.67
CA TRP A 113 -2.16 1.38 -8.55
C TRP A 113 -2.25 2.83 -9.04
N LEU A 114 -1.35 3.64 -8.52
CA LEU A 114 -1.13 5.02 -8.92
C LEU A 114 0.35 5.24 -9.23
N SER A 115 0.61 6.26 -10.03
CA SER A 115 1.98 6.75 -10.22
C SER A 115 2.53 7.39 -8.94
N PRO A 116 3.86 7.50 -8.81
CA PRO A 116 4.45 8.22 -7.67
C PRO A 116 3.98 9.68 -7.54
N ASP A 117 3.74 10.37 -8.65
CA ASP A 117 3.27 11.76 -8.60
C ASP A 117 1.83 11.86 -8.07
N GLU A 118 0.97 10.91 -8.41
CA GLU A 118 -0.39 10.83 -7.86
C GLU A 118 -0.37 10.52 -6.36
N TRP A 119 0.48 9.59 -5.89
CA TRP A 119 0.65 9.34 -4.46
C TRP A 119 1.13 10.57 -3.71
N ARG A 120 2.07 11.33 -4.30
CA ARG A 120 2.53 12.60 -3.71
C ARG A 120 1.38 13.58 -3.57
N ALA A 121 0.58 13.76 -4.61
CA ALA A 121 -0.56 14.67 -4.61
C ALA A 121 -1.62 14.27 -3.56
N LEU A 122 -1.90 12.96 -3.40
CA LEU A 122 -2.83 12.47 -2.37
C LEU A 122 -2.29 12.70 -0.95
N LEU A 123 -1.01 12.50 -0.71
CA LEU A 123 -0.37 12.79 0.58
C LEU A 123 -0.47 14.27 0.94
N GLU A 124 -0.17 15.15 -0.01
CA GLU A 124 -0.28 16.59 0.17
C GLU A 124 -1.73 17.03 0.40
N LYS A 125 -2.68 16.50 -0.37
CA LYS A 125 -4.13 16.71 -0.19
C LYS A 125 -4.62 16.26 1.19
N ALA A 126 -4.09 15.16 1.72
CA ALA A 126 -4.37 14.68 3.06
C ALA A 126 -3.64 15.46 4.17
N GLY A 127 -2.87 16.49 3.82
CA GLY A 127 -2.17 17.37 4.76
C GLY A 127 -0.86 16.82 5.31
N PHE A 128 -0.21 15.92 4.58
CA PHE A 128 1.14 15.45 4.90
C PHE A 128 2.20 16.28 4.20
N GLN A 129 3.37 16.38 4.83
CA GLN A 129 4.61 16.78 4.19
C GLN A 129 5.36 15.51 3.74
N VAL A 130 5.61 15.35 2.45
CA VAL A 130 6.40 14.24 1.92
C VAL A 130 7.88 14.48 2.26
N LEU A 131 8.48 13.53 2.99
CA LEU A 131 9.90 13.55 3.35
C LEU A 131 10.77 12.78 2.36
N GLY A 132 10.21 11.75 1.72
CA GLY A 132 10.94 10.97 0.73
C GLY A 132 10.07 9.91 0.07
N CYS A 133 10.49 9.56 -1.15
CA CYS A 133 10.04 8.40 -1.91
C CYS A 133 11.30 7.61 -2.28
N TYR A 134 11.33 6.35 -1.88
CA TYR A 134 12.49 5.47 -2.03
C TYR A 134 12.11 4.25 -2.88
N GLY A 135 13.07 3.69 -3.60
CA GLY A 135 12.86 2.51 -4.44
C GLY A 135 12.81 1.19 -3.65
N TRP A 136 13.18 1.19 -2.38
CA TRP A 136 13.10 0.03 -1.48
C TRP A 136 13.27 0.44 -0.01
N PHE A 137 13.15 -0.51 0.90
CA PHE A 137 13.28 -0.32 2.35
C PHE A 137 14.73 0.00 2.81
N ASP A 138 15.73 -0.21 1.96
CA ASP A 138 17.12 0.22 2.18
C ASP A 138 17.35 1.72 1.99
N LYS A 139 16.28 2.45 1.66
CA LYS A 139 16.27 3.90 1.38
C LYS A 139 17.08 4.30 0.14
N ARG A 140 17.32 3.40 -0.80
CA ARG A 140 17.86 3.81 -2.09
C ARG A 140 16.92 4.81 -2.77
N PRO A 141 17.45 5.87 -3.38
CA PRO A 141 16.59 6.85 -4.06
C PRO A 141 15.73 6.19 -5.13
N TYR A 142 14.47 6.58 -5.22
CA TYR A 142 13.62 6.15 -6.33
C TYR A 142 14.14 6.75 -7.63
N ARG A 143 14.46 5.91 -8.60
CA ARG A 143 14.95 6.29 -9.94
C ARG A 143 14.13 5.68 -11.07
N GLY A 144 12.88 5.36 -10.81
CA GLY A 144 12.03 4.51 -11.62
C GLY A 144 12.02 3.08 -11.08
N GLY A 145 11.17 2.24 -11.64
CA GLY A 145 10.92 0.88 -11.20
C GLY A 145 9.56 0.73 -10.51
N GLU A 146 9.26 -0.48 -10.15
CA GLU A 146 7.94 -0.89 -9.70
C GLU A 146 7.62 -0.41 -8.28
N ASP A 147 8.50 -0.71 -7.34
CA ASP A 147 8.25 -0.49 -5.91
C ASP A 147 8.60 0.93 -5.46
N THR A 148 7.76 1.50 -4.59
CA THR A 148 8.02 2.75 -3.89
C THR A 148 7.72 2.62 -2.41
N VAL A 149 8.63 3.15 -1.58
CA VAL A 149 8.45 3.29 -0.13
C VAL A 149 8.37 4.77 0.21
N TRP A 150 7.31 5.16 0.85
CA TRP A 150 6.99 6.55 1.18
C TRP A 150 7.21 6.85 2.65
N ILE A 151 7.81 7.98 2.92
CA ILE A 151 7.90 8.57 4.26
C ILE A 151 7.25 9.96 4.20
N ALA A 152 6.17 10.12 4.95
CA ALA A 152 5.45 11.37 5.06
C ALA A 152 5.33 11.79 6.53
N ARG A 153 5.28 13.08 6.80
CA ARG A 153 5.24 13.66 8.14
C ARG A 153 3.94 14.44 8.34
N ARG A 154 3.28 14.25 9.47
CA ARG A 154 2.28 15.21 9.93
C ARG A 154 2.99 16.52 10.30
N PRO A 155 2.65 17.67 9.70
CA PRO A 155 3.20 18.98 10.12
C PRO A 155 2.97 19.25 11.60
N ARG A 156 3.80 20.16 12.16
CA ARG A 156 3.66 20.62 13.54
C ARG A 156 2.49 21.57 13.70
#